data_237993267b8666fd910092076b57958b
#
_entry.id   237993267b8666fd910092076b57958b
#
_cell.length_a   1.000
_cell.length_b   1.000
_cell.length_c   1.000
_cell.angle_alpha   90.00
_cell.angle_beta   90.00
_cell.angle_gamma   90.00
#
_symmetry.space_group_name_H-M   'P 1'
#
loop_
_entity.id
_entity.type
_entity.pdbx_description
1 polymer ?
#
loop_
_entity_poly.entity_id
_entity_poly.type
_entity_poly.pdbx_seq_one_letter_code
_entity_poly.pdbx_strand_id
1 'polypeptide(L)'
;MTTVTSVGRTTGVLLIVQMIAGYVTNFVLLAPATAPPGFLVNAAPHATSVGSAALVGIVSGAFGLAIAVTMFPVVRKLSERMAFSFLALGAVGLALAVVESAKVMSMLSLSQAYAASNGADPASFAGLRGVVAASRNWAHFSHLLMSGATLSIFYAVLYRFALVPRALAAFGLFAVALQIATISLPFFGGKVIFALLAPLGIANLAAALWLIVKGCADPDARAASRAAAADSLARSVGRSPRS
;
A
#
# COMPACT_ATOMS: atom_id res chain seq x y z
N MET A 1 12.41 18.85 -17.11
CA MET A 1 11.36 18.98 -16.07
C MET A 1 10.37 17.84 -16.24
N THR A 2 10.19 17.01 -15.23
CA THR A 2 9.16 15.94 -15.26
C THR A 2 7.79 16.59 -15.22
N THR A 3 6.94 16.28 -16.20
CA THR A 3 5.57 16.79 -16.23
C THR A 3 4.73 16.11 -15.15
N VAL A 4 3.72 16.80 -14.61
CA VAL A 4 2.78 16.23 -13.60
C VAL A 4 2.15 14.92 -14.11
N THR A 5 1.88 14.87 -15.41
CA THR A 5 1.39 13.67 -16.11
C THR A 5 2.37 12.50 -16.03
N SER A 6 3.68 12.75 -16.25
CA SER A 6 4.72 11.71 -16.18
C SER A 6 4.85 11.14 -14.76
N VAL A 7 4.84 12.00 -13.74
CA VAL A 7 4.83 11.59 -12.31
C VAL A 7 3.63 10.69 -12.04
N GLY A 8 2.44 11.06 -12.51
CA GLY A 8 1.24 10.22 -12.38
C GLY A 8 1.41 8.84 -13.01
N ARG A 9 1.93 8.76 -14.25
CA ARG A 9 2.15 7.48 -14.93
C ARG A 9 3.14 6.59 -14.21
N THR A 10 4.27 7.14 -13.77
CA THR A 10 5.26 6.40 -12.97
C THR A 10 4.63 5.89 -11.66
N THR A 11 3.85 6.72 -10.96
CA THR A 11 3.13 6.32 -9.76
C THR A 11 2.17 5.16 -10.02
N GLY A 12 1.42 5.21 -11.13
CA GLY A 12 0.51 4.13 -11.51
C GLY A 12 1.25 2.79 -11.77
N VAL A 13 2.40 2.82 -12.45
CA VAL A 13 3.23 1.63 -12.66
C VAL A 13 3.75 1.08 -11.34
N LEU A 14 4.28 1.95 -10.45
CA LEU A 14 4.78 1.53 -9.13
C LEU A 14 3.67 0.91 -8.28
N LEU A 15 2.43 1.42 -8.33
CA LEU A 15 1.27 0.84 -7.65
C LEU A 15 0.99 -0.59 -8.16
N ILE A 16 0.98 -0.81 -9.47
CA ILE A 16 0.77 -2.15 -10.04
C ILE A 16 1.87 -3.10 -9.59
N VAL A 17 3.13 -2.70 -9.69
CA VAL A 17 4.27 -3.54 -9.28
C VAL A 17 4.19 -3.88 -7.79
N GLN A 18 3.85 -2.91 -6.94
CA GLN A 18 3.65 -3.13 -5.49
C GLN A 18 2.51 -4.11 -5.22
N MET A 19 1.37 -3.98 -5.91
CA MET A 19 0.24 -4.90 -5.77
C MET A 19 0.62 -6.32 -6.18
N ILE A 20 1.33 -6.49 -7.29
CA ILE A 20 1.82 -7.79 -7.75
C ILE A 20 2.81 -8.38 -6.74
N ALA A 21 3.76 -7.58 -6.25
CA ALA A 21 4.73 -8.02 -5.26
C ALA A 21 4.03 -8.50 -3.96
N GLY A 22 3.04 -7.75 -3.47
CA GLY A 22 2.25 -8.15 -2.30
C GLY A 22 1.46 -9.44 -2.52
N TYR A 23 0.83 -9.60 -3.68
CA TYR A 23 0.13 -10.83 -4.04
C TYR A 23 1.08 -12.03 -4.11
N VAL A 24 2.19 -11.90 -4.83
CA VAL A 24 3.20 -12.96 -5.00
C VAL A 24 3.78 -13.37 -3.64
N THR A 25 4.11 -12.41 -2.78
CA THR A 25 4.63 -12.69 -1.44
C THR A 25 3.67 -13.56 -0.62
N ASN A 26 2.41 -13.17 -0.52
CA ASN A 26 1.47 -13.79 0.42
C ASN A 26 0.79 -15.04 -0.15
N PHE A 27 0.42 -15.04 -1.44
CA PHE A 27 -0.41 -16.10 -2.04
C PHE A 27 0.37 -17.08 -2.90
N VAL A 28 1.62 -16.79 -3.23
CA VAL A 28 2.47 -17.69 -4.02
C VAL A 28 3.64 -18.18 -3.17
N LEU A 29 4.46 -17.29 -2.65
CA LEU A 29 5.72 -17.64 -1.99
C LEU A 29 5.52 -18.16 -0.56
N LEU A 30 4.63 -17.55 0.23
CA LEU A 30 4.36 -17.97 1.61
C LEU A 30 3.28 -19.07 1.71
N ALA A 31 2.44 -19.24 0.71
CA ALA A 31 1.33 -20.18 0.75
C ALA A 31 1.79 -21.64 1.05
N PRO A 32 2.84 -22.19 0.43
CA PRO A 32 3.30 -23.56 0.75
C PRO A 32 3.77 -23.69 2.20
N ALA A 33 4.46 -22.69 2.73
CA ALA A 33 4.97 -22.71 4.09
C ALA A 33 3.86 -22.57 5.14
N THR A 34 2.77 -21.90 4.82
CA THR A 34 1.65 -21.63 5.75
C THR A 34 0.49 -22.62 5.63
N ALA A 35 0.49 -23.46 4.60
CA ALA A 35 -0.50 -24.54 4.41
C ALA A 35 -0.50 -25.52 5.60
N PRO A 36 -1.60 -26.27 5.85
CA PRO A 36 -1.59 -27.32 6.86
C PRO A 36 -0.45 -28.34 6.63
N PRO A 37 0.26 -28.80 7.70
CA PRO A 37 0.04 -28.57 9.13
C PRO A 37 0.62 -27.26 9.68
N GLY A 38 1.17 -26.38 8.85
CA GLY A 38 1.66 -25.04 9.20
C GLY A 38 3.16 -24.89 9.11
N PHE A 39 3.64 -23.64 9.34
CA PHE A 39 5.00 -23.23 9.03
C PHE A 39 6.08 -24.04 9.76
N LEU A 40 5.79 -24.56 10.97
CA LEU A 40 6.78 -25.31 11.75
C LEU A 40 7.30 -26.53 10.98
N VAL A 41 6.42 -27.19 10.23
CA VAL A 41 6.75 -28.35 9.41
C VAL A 41 7.14 -27.95 7.99
N ASN A 42 6.42 -26.99 7.42
CA ASN A 42 6.49 -26.71 5.98
C ASN A 42 7.56 -25.68 5.59
N ALA A 43 8.01 -24.79 6.50
CA ALA A 43 8.89 -23.71 6.09
C ALA A 43 10.31 -24.21 5.74
N ALA A 44 10.86 -25.17 6.46
CA ALA A 44 12.20 -25.72 6.18
C ALA A 44 12.30 -26.37 4.79
N PRO A 45 11.38 -27.26 4.35
CA PRO A 45 11.38 -27.78 2.98
C PRO A 45 11.21 -26.71 1.89
N HIS A 46 10.56 -25.58 2.22
CA HIS A 46 10.31 -24.47 1.30
C HIS A 46 11.20 -23.24 1.59
N ALA A 47 12.42 -23.45 2.13
CA ALA A 47 13.32 -22.38 2.59
C ALA A 47 13.58 -21.30 1.53
N THR A 48 13.83 -21.69 0.28
CA THR A 48 14.06 -20.76 -0.83
C THR A 48 12.82 -19.89 -1.09
N SER A 49 11.61 -20.48 -1.05
CA SER A 49 10.36 -19.74 -1.25
C SER A 49 10.13 -18.74 -0.12
N VAL A 50 10.35 -19.14 1.12
CA VAL A 50 10.23 -18.27 2.31
C VAL A 50 11.26 -17.14 2.27
N GLY A 51 12.51 -17.44 1.93
CA GLY A 51 13.56 -16.43 1.76
C GLY A 51 13.24 -15.42 0.65
N SER A 52 12.75 -15.93 -0.50
CA SER A 52 12.28 -15.09 -1.61
C SER A 52 11.11 -14.21 -1.18
N ALA A 53 10.16 -14.74 -0.41
CA ALA A 53 9.04 -13.96 0.13
C ALA A 53 9.50 -12.81 1.02
N ALA A 54 10.49 -13.04 1.89
CA ALA A 54 11.06 -12.01 2.74
C ALA A 54 11.73 -10.89 1.91
N LEU A 55 12.49 -11.24 0.87
CA LEU A 55 13.13 -10.26 -0.01
C LEU A 55 12.11 -9.47 -0.83
N VAL A 56 11.13 -10.14 -1.45
CA VAL A 56 10.05 -9.48 -2.20
C VAL A 56 9.22 -8.58 -1.29
N GLY A 57 9.00 -8.96 -0.03
CA GLY A 57 8.34 -8.13 0.97
C GLY A 57 9.06 -6.81 1.23
N ILE A 58 10.39 -6.84 1.39
CA ILE A 58 11.22 -5.63 1.55
C ILE A 58 11.14 -4.75 0.29
N VAL A 59 11.26 -5.36 -0.90
CA VAL A 59 11.17 -4.65 -2.19
C VAL A 59 9.78 -4.02 -2.37
N SER A 60 8.71 -4.71 -1.95
CA SER A 60 7.35 -4.16 -1.96
C SER A 60 7.23 -2.92 -1.06
N GLY A 61 7.83 -2.95 0.14
CA GLY A 61 7.93 -1.78 1.02
C GLY A 61 8.70 -0.62 0.37
N ALA A 62 9.80 -0.93 -0.33
CA ALA A 62 10.58 0.07 -1.06
C ALA A 62 9.77 0.72 -2.19
N PHE A 63 8.89 0.00 -2.90
CA PHE A 63 7.97 0.58 -3.87
C PHE A 63 6.98 1.56 -3.22
N GLY A 64 6.50 1.28 -2.01
CA GLY A 64 5.66 2.21 -1.25
C GLY A 64 6.36 3.55 -0.99
N LEU A 65 7.63 3.50 -0.56
CA LEU A 65 8.46 4.70 -0.41
C LEU A 65 8.76 5.37 -1.78
N ALA A 66 9.04 4.60 -2.83
CA ALA A 66 9.29 5.12 -4.17
C ALA A 66 8.08 5.89 -4.73
N ILE A 67 6.85 5.45 -4.44
CA ILE A 67 5.62 6.18 -4.78
C ILE A 67 5.62 7.55 -4.09
N ALA A 68 5.93 7.59 -2.78
CA ALA A 68 5.95 8.84 -2.03
C ALA A 68 7.03 9.80 -2.57
N VAL A 69 8.24 9.29 -2.87
CA VAL A 69 9.34 10.06 -3.46
C VAL A 69 8.97 10.58 -4.86
N THR A 70 8.36 9.74 -5.69
CA THR A 70 7.93 10.11 -7.05
C THR A 70 6.87 11.22 -7.02
N MET A 71 5.92 11.12 -6.11
CA MET A 71 4.85 12.13 -5.95
C MET A 71 5.32 13.40 -5.23
N PHE A 72 6.43 13.35 -4.49
CA PHE A 72 6.91 14.44 -3.65
C PHE A 72 7.01 15.79 -4.36
N PRO A 73 7.63 15.92 -5.57
CA PRO A 73 7.75 17.21 -6.25
C PRO A 73 6.39 17.84 -6.60
N VAL A 74 5.40 17.02 -6.94
CA VAL A 74 4.04 17.48 -7.26
C VAL A 74 3.29 17.87 -6.00
N VAL A 75 3.29 16.99 -5.00
CA VAL A 75 2.54 17.21 -3.75
C VAL A 75 3.11 18.38 -2.96
N ARG A 76 4.45 18.57 -2.94
CA ARG A 76 5.09 19.69 -2.25
C ARG A 76 4.65 21.06 -2.77
N LYS A 77 4.47 21.21 -4.08
CA LYS A 77 3.94 22.45 -4.68
C LYS A 77 2.52 22.75 -4.23
N LEU A 78 1.72 21.72 -3.95
CA LEU A 78 0.32 21.84 -3.55
C LEU A 78 0.14 21.96 -2.03
N SER A 79 0.94 21.21 -1.27
CA SER A 79 0.94 21.21 0.19
C SER A 79 2.23 20.58 0.72
N GLU A 80 3.10 21.41 1.26
CA GLU A 80 4.37 20.95 1.83
C GLU A 80 4.15 19.98 3.00
N ARG A 81 3.17 20.24 3.87
CA ARG A 81 2.83 19.35 4.99
C ARG A 81 2.42 17.97 4.51
N MET A 82 1.56 17.86 3.52
CA MET A 82 1.12 16.57 2.98
C MET A 82 2.27 15.83 2.29
N ALA A 83 3.17 16.53 1.61
CA ALA A 83 4.33 15.93 0.96
C ALA A 83 5.28 15.28 1.98
N PHE A 84 5.64 16.00 3.04
CA PHE A 84 6.49 15.46 4.10
C PHE A 84 5.81 14.34 4.90
N SER A 85 4.51 14.48 5.21
CA SER A 85 3.76 13.40 5.88
C SER A 85 3.73 12.13 5.03
N PHE A 86 3.50 12.26 3.72
CA PHE A 86 3.47 11.12 2.81
C PHE A 86 4.84 10.43 2.72
N LEU A 87 5.92 11.20 2.63
CA LEU A 87 7.28 10.68 2.60
C LEU A 87 7.65 9.98 3.92
N ALA A 88 7.35 10.61 5.06
CA ALA A 88 7.62 10.06 6.38
C ALA A 88 6.87 8.74 6.62
N LEU A 89 5.57 8.68 6.30
CA LEU A 89 4.79 7.45 6.41
C LEU A 89 5.30 6.36 5.45
N GLY A 90 5.72 6.72 4.24
CA GLY A 90 6.35 5.78 3.30
C GLY A 90 7.65 5.19 3.87
N ALA A 91 8.49 6.00 4.51
CA ALA A 91 9.72 5.54 5.16
C ALA A 91 9.44 4.61 6.35
N VAL A 92 8.46 4.95 7.20
CA VAL A 92 8.02 4.07 8.30
C VAL A 92 7.42 2.78 7.75
N GLY A 93 6.65 2.84 6.66
CA GLY A 93 6.12 1.66 5.98
C GLY A 93 7.22 0.71 5.51
N LEU A 94 8.29 1.21 4.89
CA LEU A 94 9.45 0.41 4.52
C LEU A 94 10.12 -0.22 5.75
N ALA A 95 10.32 0.53 6.83
CA ALA A 95 10.91 -0.01 8.05
C ALA A 95 10.08 -1.17 8.63
N LEU A 96 8.74 -1.04 8.63
CA LEU A 96 7.85 -2.11 9.08
C LEU A 96 7.84 -3.31 8.13
N ALA A 97 7.99 -3.11 6.82
CA ALA A 97 8.17 -4.21 5.86
C ALA A 97 9.45 -5.02 6.14
N VAL A 98 10.55 -4.34 6.50
CA VAL A 98 11.80 -5.01 6.94
C VAL A 98 11.56 -5.81 8.22
N VAL A 99 10.88 -5.24 9.21
CA VAL A 99 10.56 -5.94 10.47
C VAL A 99 9.69 -7.16 10.20
N GLU A 100 8.65 -7.04 9.37
CA GLU A 100 7.79 -8.17 8.98
C GLU A 100 8.60 -9.27 8.29
N SER A 101 9.47 -8.91 7.34
CA SER A 101 10.34 -9.86 6.64
C SER A 101 11.30 -10.57 7.59
N ALA A 102 11.85 -9.87 8.59
CA ALA A 102 12.66 -10.50 9.64
C ALA A 102 11.86 -11.51 10.47
N LYS A 103 10.56 -11.24 10.74
CA LYS A 103 9.68 -12.20 11.43
C LYS A 103 9.35 -13.42 10.56
N VAL A 104 9.22 -13.25 9.25
CA VAL A 104 9.09 -14.37 8.31
C VAL A 104 10.35 -15.25 8.35
N MET A 105 11.56 -14.66 8.38
CA MET A 105 12.80 -15.42 8.54
C MET A 105 12.89 -16.12 9.90
N SER A 106 12.35 -15.54 10.98
CA SER A 106 12.26 -16.22 12.28
C SER A 106 11.38 -17.49 12.23
N MET A 107 10.30 -17.48 11.42
CA MET A 107 9.48 -18.68 11.19
C MET A 107 10.30 -19.77 10.49
N LEU A 108 11.10 -19.42 9.48
CA LEU A 108 11.98 -20.36 8.78
C LEU A 108 13.03 -20.94 9.73
N SER A 109 13.71 -20.09 10.52
CA SER A 109 14.73 -20.54 11.48
C SER A 109 14.17 -21.53 12.52
N LEU A 110 12.97 -21.26 13.04
CA LEU A 110 12.31 -22.19 13.97
C LEU A 110 11.95 -23.51 13.29
N SER A 111 11.47 -23.49 12.04
CA SER A 111 11.16 -24.70 11.26
C SER A 111 12.42 -25.54 10.99
N GLN A 112 13.55 -24.90 10.67
CA GLN A 112 14.82 -25.57 10.46
C GLN A 112 15.34 -26.22 11.75
N ALA A 113 15.25 -25.53 12.89
CA ALA A 113 15.61 -26.09 14.19
C ALA A 113 14.71 -27.30 14.55
N TYR A 114 13.41 -27.22 14.27
CA TYR A 114 12.49 -28.33 14.47
C TYR A 114 12.85 -29.54 13.60
N ALA A 115 13.12 -29.33 12.32
CA ALA A 115 13.55 -30.39 11.42
C ALA A 115 14.87 -31.06 11.87
N ALA A 116 15.84 -30.29 12.34
CA ALA A 116 17.13 -30.79 12.84
C ALA A 116 17.00 -31.54 14.17
N SER A 117 15.97 -31.32 14.97
CA SER A 117 15.74 -31.99 16.25
C SER A 117 15.25 -33.44 16.11
N ASN A 118 14.90 -33.90 14.91
CA ASN A 118 14.33 -35.23 14.64
C ASN A 118 13.15 -35.58 15.55
N GLY A 119 12.35 -34.60 15.94
CA GLY A 119 11.17 -34.76 16.80
C GLY A 119 11.49 -34.81 18.32
N ALA A 120 12.72 -34.44 18.73
CA ALA A 120 13.02 -34.20 20.13
C ALA A 120 12.24 -33.00 20.66
N ASP A 121 11.69 -33.08 21.85
CA ASP A 121 10.96 -32.03 22.57
C ASP A 121 9.83 -31.32 21.78
N PRO A 122 8.81 -32.05 21.30
CA PRO A 122 7.72 -31.46 20.52
C PRO A 122 6.94 -30.38 21.29
N ALA A 123 6.88 -30.46 22.61
CA ALA A 123 6.14 -29.54 23.46
C ALA A 123 6.76 -28.13 23.47
N SER A 124 8.09 -28.04 23.60
CA SER A 124 8.81 -26.75 23.53
C SER A 124 8.65 -26.11 22.14
N PHE A 125 8.77 -26.88 21.06
CA PHE A 125 8.55 -26.34 19.71
C PHE A 125 7.11 -25.87 19.48
N ALA A 126 6.10 -26.55 20.05
CA ALA A 126 4.71 -26.12 19.97
C ALA A 126 4.48 -24.76 20.67
N GLY A 127 5.09 -24.55 21.85
CA GLY A 127 5.07 -23.28 22.54
C GLY A 127 5.73 -22.15 21.74
N LEU A 128 6.95 -22.38 21.24
CA LEU A 128 7.69 -21.43 20.41
C LEU A 128 6.96 -21.08 19.10
N ARG A 129 6.32 -22.08 18.47
CA ARG A 129 5.47 -21.88 17.28
C ARG A 129 4.42 -20.80 17.52
N GLY A 130 3.70 -20.88 18.65
CA GLY A 130 2.66 -19.89 18.98
C GLY A 130 3.22 -18.47 19.09
N VAL A 131 4.32 -18.31 19.80
CA VAL A 131 4.98 -17.00 19.98
C VAL A 131 5.50 -16.41 18.67
N VAL A 132 6.19 -17.24 17.85
CA VAL A 132 6.75 -16.79 16.57
C VAL A 132 5.63 -16.44 15.58
N ALA A 133 4.55 -17.23 15.50
CA ALA A 133 3.40 -16.93 14.67
C ALA A 133 2.71 -15.63 15.10
N ALA A 134 2.48 -15.43 16.39
CA ALA A 134 1.90 -14.21 16.93
C ALA A 134 2.78 -12.99 16.62
N SER A 135 4.09 -13.09 16.84
CA SER A 135 5.05 -12.02 16.57
C SER A 135 5.04 -11.59 15.08
N ARG A 136 4.96 -12.56 14.15
CA ARG A 136 4.83 -12.28 12.71
C ARG A 136 3.50 -11.60 12.40
N ASN A 137 2.40 -12.09 12.95
CA ASN A 137 1.08 -11.51 12.70
C ASN A 137 0.99 -10.07 13.21
N TRP A 138 1.53 -9.75 14.38
CA TRP A 138 1.58 -8.38 14.89
C TRP A 138 2.43 -7.45 14.02
N ALA A 139 3.58 -7.93 13.54
CA ALA A 139 4.38 -7.16 12.58
C ALA A 139 3.60 -6.88 11.29
N HIS A 140 2.88 -7.88 10.76
CA HIS A 140 2.04 -7.75 9.58
C HIS A 140 0.89 -6.76 9.77
N PHE A 141 0.13 -6.86 10.86
CA PHE A 141 -0.97 -5.93 11.13
C PHE A 141 -0.48 -4.49 11.32
N SER A 142 0.64 -4.30 12.01
CA SER A 142 1.27 -2.99 12.18
C SER A 142 1.70 -2.40 10.82
N HIS A 143 2.29 -3.21 9.95
CA HIS A 143 2.64 -2.80 8.59
C HIS A 143 1.40 -2.43 7.77
N LEU A 144 0.33 -3.22 7.82
CA LEU A 144 -0.92 -2.93 7.10
C LEU A 144 -1.61 -1.66 7.61
N LEU A 145 -1.57 -1.36 8.93
CA LEU A 145 -2.11 -0.10 9.47
C LEU A 145 -1.30 1.10 8.98
N MET A 146 0.02 0.99 8.95
CA MET A 146 0.87 2.07 8.42
C MET A 146 0.70 2.25 6.92
N SER A 147 0.54 1.16 6.17
CA SER A 147 0.16 1.21 4.75
C SER A 147 -1.18 1.93 4.56
N GLY A 148 -2.18 1.64 5.40
CA GLY A 148 -3.46 2.35 5.41
C GLY A 148 -3.30 3.84 5.67
N ALA A 149 -2.47 4.24 6.64
CA ALA A 149 -2.18 5.66 6.89
C ALA A 149 -1.51 6.34 5.68
N THR A 150 -0.54 5.68 5.05
CA THR A 150 0.14 6.16 3.84
C THR A 150 -0.84 6.32 2.68
N LEU A 151 -1.71 5.33 2.43
CA LEU A 151 -2.75 5.37 1.40
C LEU A 151 -3.82 6.42 1.70
N SER A 152 -4.12 6.70 2.98
CA SER A 152 -5.02 7.80 3.36
C SER A 152 -4.49 9.14 2.88
N ILE A 153 -3.20 9.43 3.09
CA ILE A 153 -2.57 10.66 2.57
C ILE A 153 -2.57 10.65 1.03
N PHE A 154 -2.22 9.52 0.41
CA PHE A 154 -2.22 9.39 -1.04
C PHE A 154 -3.59 9.74 -1.65
N TYR A 155 -4.65 9.09 -1.22
CA TYR A 155 -6.00 9.36 -1.73
C TYR A 155 -6.53 10.74 -1.32
N ALA A 156 -6.16 11.25 -0.14
CA ALA A 156 -6.50 12.62 0.26
C ALA A 156 -5.86 13.66 -0.66
N VAL A 157 -4.60 13.46 -1.07
CA VAL A 157 -3.92 14.31 -2.07
C VAL A 157 -4.65 14.22 -3.42
N LEU A 158 -4.92 13.02 -3.91
CA LEU A 158 -5.63 12.81 -5.18
C LEU A 158 -7.01 13.48 -5.17
N TYR A 159 -7.75 13.41 -4.06
CA TYR A 159 -9.07 13.99 -3.89
C TYR A 159 -9.02 15.50 -3.78
N ARG A 160 -8.20 16.02 -2.83
CA ARG A 160 -8.13 17.44 -2.49
C ARG A 160 -7.71 18.29 -3.67
N PHE A 161 -6.71 17.84 -4.41
CA PHE A 161 -6.14 18.55 -5.55
C PHE A 161 -6.71 18.10 -6.88
N ALA A 162 -7.71 17.20 -6.86
CA ALA A 162 -8.37 16.68 -8.05
C ALA A 162 -7.39 16.13 -9.11
N LEU A 163 -6.31 15.47 -8.68
CA LEU A 163 -5.29 14.91 -9.57
C LEU A 163 -5.85 13.72 -10.40
N VAL A 164 -6.90 13.08 -9.89
CA VAL A 164 -7.74 12.07 -10.57
C VAL A 164 -9.21 12.45 -10.40
N PRO A 165 -10.18 11.74 -11.03
CA PRO A 165 -11.60 11.96 -10.78
C PRO A 165 -11.91 11.85 -9.28
N ARG A 166 -12.64 12.82 -8.75
CA ARG A 166 -12.95 12.87 -7.31
C ARG A 166 -13.70 11.63 -6.82
N ALA A 167 -14.58 11.05 -7.63
CA ALA A 167 -15.28 9.82 -7.30
C ALA A 167 -14.30 8.65 -7.05
N LEU A 168 -13.27 8.51 -7.91
CA LEU A 168 -12.24 7.48 -7.76
C LEU A 168 -11.42 7.70 -6.47
N ALA A 169 -11.00 8.93 -6.20
CA ALA A 169 -10.25 9.23 -4.99
C ALA A 169 -11.10 9.08 -3.71
N ALA A 170 -12.38 9.45 -3.75
CA ALA A 170 -13.32 9.26 -2.64
C ALA A 170 -13.56 7.77 -2.36
N PHE A 171 -13.72 6.95 -3.41
CA PHE A 171 -13.82 5.50 -3.27
C PHE A 171 -12.55 4.92 -2.64
N GLY A 172 -11.36 5.41 -3.03
CA GLY A 172 -10.10 5.03 -2.41
C GLY A 172 -10.03 5.37 -0.93
N LEU A 173 -10.45 6.57 -0.51
CA LEU A 173 -10.53 6.97 0.90
C LEU A 173 -11.47 6.06 1.70
N PHE A 174 -12.65 5.76 1.15
CA PHE A 174 -13.61 4.85 1.76
C PHE A 174 -13.01 3.44 1.92
N ALA A 175 -12.37 2.92 0.89
CA ALA A 175 -11.74 1.60 0.91
C ALA A 175 -10.59 1.50 1.93
N VAL A 176 -9.78 2.56 2.06
CA VAL A 176 -8.72 2.64 3.08
C VAL A 176 -9.32 2.68 4.49
N ALA A 177 -10.41 3.41 4.70
CA ALA A 177 -11.09 3.42 6.00
C ALA A 177 -11.59 2.03 6.40
N LEU A 178 -12.13 1.25 5.45
CA LEU A 178 -12.51 -0.15 5.67
C LEU A 178 -11.30 -1.03 6.01
N GLN A 179 -10.16 -0.84 5.31
CA GLN A 179 -8.93 -1.56 5.63
C GLN A 179 -8.48 -1.26 7.07
N ILE A 180 -8.35 0.01 7.44
CA ILE A 180 -7.93 0.41 8.79
C ILE A 180 -8.88 -0.19 9.83
N ALA A 181 -10.19 -0.08 9.63
CA ALA A 181 -11.19 -0.63 10.53
C ALA A 181 -11.01 -2.14 10.73
N THR A 182 -10.94 -2.93 9.65
CA THR A 182 -10.85 -4.40 9.78
C THR A 182 -9.50 -4.87 10.33
N ILE A 183 -8.39 -4.20 9.96
CA ILE A 183 -7.03 -4.54 10.46
C ILE A 183 -6.85 -4.12 11.92
N SER A 184 -7.65 -3.17 12.42
CA SER A 184 -7.64 -2.80 13.84
C SER A 184 -8.36 -3.82 14.73
N LEU A 185 -9.28 -4.63 14.22
CA LEU A 185 -10.07 -5.58 15.03
C LEU A 185 -9.21 -6.55 15.86
N PRO A 186 -8.12 -7.15 15.33
CA PRO A 186 -7.26 -8.03 16.12
C PRO A 186 -6.66 -7.39 17.38
N PHE A 187 -6.41 -6.08 17.39
CA PHE A 187 -5.90 -5.35 18.56
C PHE A 187 -6.90 -5.32 19.72
N PHE A 188 -8.18 -5.56 19.43
CA PHE A 188 -9.28 -5.64 20.39
C PHE A 188 -9.85 -7.05 20.52
N GLY A 189 -9.10 -8.08 20.13
CA GLY A 189 -9.52 -9.49 20.23
C GLY A 189 -10.48 -9.96 19.12
N GLY A 190 -10.77 -9.12 18.12
CA GLY A 190 -11.59 -9.48 16.97
C GLY A 190 -10.81 -10.23 15.89
N LYS A 191 -11.48 -10.60 14.81
CA LYS A 191 -10.87 -11.22 13.64
C LYS A 191 -10.94 -10.29 12.44
N VAL A 192 -9.93 -10.35 11.56
CA VAL A 192 -9.93 -9.62 10.28
C VAL A 192 -11.11 -10.08 9.41
N ILE A 193 -11.90 -9.13 8.93
CA ILE A 193 -13.01 -9.38 7.99
C ILE A 193 -12.46 -9.17 6.56
N PHE A 194 -11.99 -10.24 5.94
CA PHE A 194 -11.31 -10.18 4.64
C PHE A 194 -12.15 -9.54 3.52
N ALA A 195 -13.49 -9.68 3.56
CA ALA A 195 -14.37 -9.06 2.58
C ALA A 195 -14.24 -7.53 2.55
N LEU A 196 -13.92 -6.89 3.68
CA LEU A 196 -13.72 -5.44 3.78
C LEU A 196 -12.40 -4.97 3.16
N LEU A 197 -11.49 -5.87 2.81
CA LEU A 197 -10.24 -5.53 2.12
C LEU A 197 -10.41 -5.50 0.59
N ALA A 198 -11.42 -6.17 0.04
CA ALA A 198 -11.64 -6.25 -1.40
C ALA A 198 -11.82 -4.86 -2.07
N PRO A 199 -12.58 -3.90 -1.50
CA PRO A 199 -12.72 -2.58 -2.08
C PRO A 199 -11.40 -1.85 -2.29
N LEU A 200 -10.40 -2.06 -1.41
CA LEU A 200 -9.09 -1.43 -1.56
C LEU A 200 -8.31 -1.97 -2.76
N GLY A 201 -8.36 -3.26 -3.01
CA GLY A 201 -7.75 -3.86 -4.20
C GLY A 201 -8.33 -3.26 -5.49
N ILE A 202 -9.66 -3.11 -5.54
CA ILE A 202 -10.36 -2.50 -6.67
C ILE A 202 -9.99 -1.01 -6.82
N ALA A 203 -9.97 -0.26 -5.71
CA ALA A 203 -9.62 1.16 -5.71
C ALA A 203 -8.19 1.40 -6.19
N ASN A 204 -7.22 0.62 -5.67
CA ASN A 204 -5.81 0.73 -6.05
C ASN A 204 -5.60 0.36 -7.52
N LEU A 205 -6.23 -0.71 -8.01
CA LEU A 205 -6.16 -1.11 -9.42
C LEU A 205 -6.74 -0.03 -10.33
N ALA A 206 -7.93 0.48 -10.01
CA ALA A 206 -8.58 1.53 -10.79
C ALA A 206 -7.74 2.83 -10.79
N ALA A 207 -7.19 3.23 -9.64
CA ALA A 207 -6.32 4.39 -9.54
C ALA A 207 -5.02 4.20 -10.34
N ALA A 208 -4.40 3.02 -10.25
CA ALA A 208 -3.19 2.70 -10.99
C ALA A 208 -3.42 2.75 -12.51
N LEU A 209 -4.48 2.10 -13.01
CA LEU A 209 -4.83 2.13 -14.44
C LEU A 209 -5.15 3.55 -14.92
N TRP A 210 -5.91 4.32 -14.13
CA TRP A 210 -6.17 5.72 -14.46
C TRP A 210 -4.87 6.51 -14.57
N LEU A 211 -3.98 6.40 -13.58
CA LEU A 211 -2.71 7.11 -13.54
C LEU A 211 -1.77 6.70 -14.69
N ILE A 212 -1.72 5.43 -15.09
CA ILE A 212 -0.93 4.97 -16.24
C ILE A 212 -1.44 5.59 -17.53
N VAL A 213 -2.76 5.57 -17.76
CA VAL A 213 -3.36 6.01 -19.03
C VAL A 213 -3.41 7.53 -19.12
N LYS A 214 -3.93 8.19 -18.09
CA LYS A 214 -4.19 9.65 -18.09
C LYS A 214 -3.12 10.46 -17.36
N GLY A 215 -2.36 9.86 -16.44
CA GLY A 215 -1.48 10.58 -15.53
C GLY A 215 -2.25 11.36 -14.45
N CYS A 216 -1.52 12.20 -13.71
CA CYS A 216 -2.13 13.20 -12.83
C CYS A 216 -2.58 14.41 -13.67
N ALA A 217 -3.73 14.95 -13.32
CA ALA A 217 -4.18 16.21 -13.90
C ALA A 217 -3.32 17.35 -13.38
N ASP A 218 -3.01 18.31 -14.26
CA ASP A 218 -2.25 19.51 -13.92
C ASP A 218 -3.18 20.53 -13.26
N PRO A 219 -2.97 20.90 -11.99
CA PRO A 219 -3.78 21.90 -11.30
C PRO A 219 -3.68 23.28 -11.93
N ASP A 220 -2.50 23.67 -12.41
CA ASP A 220 -2.24 24.99 -13.00
C ASP A 220 -2.96 25.13 -14.35
N ALA A 221 -2.90 24.09 -15.18
CA ALA A 221 -3.63 24.06 -16.45
C ALA A 221 -5.15 24.15 -16.25
N ARG A 222 -5.68 23.51 -15.19
CA ARG A 222 -7.11 23.58 -14.83
C ARG A 222 -7.51 24.96 -14.31
N ALA A 223 -6.66 25.60 -13.51
CA ALA A 223 -6.91 26.97 -13.03
C ALA A 223 -6.94 27.96 -14.19
N ALA A 224 -5.98 27.87 -15.12
CA ALA A 224 -5.93 28.68 -16.32
C ALA A 224 -7.17 28.49 -17.21
N SER A 225 -7.59 27.22 -17.43
CA SER A 225 -8.80 26.92 -18.23
C SER A 225 -10.07 27.50 -17.60
N ARG A 226 -10.22 27.42 -16.27
CA ARG A 226 -11.37 28.02 -15.56
C ARG A 226 -11.38 29.55 -15.65
N ALA A 227 -10.22 30.19 -15.51
CA ALA A 227 -10.10 31.62 -15.64
C ALA A 227 -10.48 32.10 -17.06
N ALA A 228 -10.00 31.42 -18.10
CA ALA A 228 -10.34 31.68 -19.49
C ALA A 228 -11.86 31.50 -19.75
N ALA A 229 -12.46 30.45 -19.20
CA ALA A 229 -13.91 30.22 -19.33
C ALA A 229 -14.74 31.32 -18.63
N ALA A 230 -14.32 31.76 -17.44
CA ALA A 230 -14.99 32.82 -16.71
C ALA A 230 -14.91 34.18 -17.48
N ASP A 231 -13.74 34.50 -18.05
CA ASP A 231 -13.53 35.72 -18.85
C ASP A 231 -14.36 35.70 -20.14
N SER A 232 -14.47 34.51 -20.81
CA SER A 232 -15.34 34.37 -21.99
C SER A 232 -16.83 34.57 -21.67
N LEU A 233 -17.28 34.06 -20.50
CA LEU A 233 -18.66 34.27 -20.04
C LEU A 233 -18.95 35.75 -19.72
N ALA A 234 -18.03 36.40 -19.03
CA ALA A 234 -18.16 37.84 -18.70
C ALA A 234 -18.25 38.70 -19.96
N ARG A 235 -17.47 38.40 -21.01
CA ARG A 235 -17.53 39.11 -22.30
C ARG A 235 -18.85 38.85 -23.05
N SER A 236 -19.41 37.62 -22.95
CA SER A 236 -20.69 37.30 -23.59
C SER A 236 -21.87 38.02 -22.94
N VAL A 237 -21.88 38.15 -21.62
CA VAL A 237 -22.94 38.89 -20.86
C VAL A 237 -22.83 40.37 -21.06
N GLY A 238 -21.61 40.96 -21.17
CA GLY A 238 -21.38 42.37 -21.42
C GLY A 238 -21.74 42.85 -22.84
N ARG A 239 -21.97 41.93 -23.78
CA ARG A 239 -22.37 42.22 -25.19
C ARG A 239 -23.88 42.16 -25.43
N SER A 240 -24.74 42.10 -24.42
CA SER A 240 -26.18 42.22 -24.63
C SER A 240 -26.50 43.58 -25.24
N PRO A 241 -27.09 43.69 -26.44
CA PRO A 241 -27.39 44.97 -27.03
C PRO A 241 -28.45 45.67 -26.18
N ARG A 242 -28.12 46.88 -25.71
CA ARG A 242 -29.12 47.80 -25.15
C ARG A 242 -30.02 48.19 -26.31
N SER A 243 -31.20 47.61 -26.35
CA SER A 243 -32.31 48.04 -27.17
C SER A 243 -32.98 49.29 -26.59
#